data_1296f29c5c2f160143f0682e9541e166
#
_entry.id   1296f29c5c2f160143f0682e9541e166
#
_cell.length_a   1.000
_cell.length_b   1.000
_cell.length_c   1.000
_cell.angle_alpha   90.00
_cell.angle_beta   90.00
_cell.angle_gamma   90.00
#
_symmetry.space_group_name_H-M   'P 1'
#
loop_
_entity.id
_entity.type
_entity.pdbx_description
1 polymer ?
#
loop_
_entity_poly.entity_id
_entity_poly.type
_entity_poly.pdbx_seq_one_letter_code
_entity_poly.pdbx_strand_id
1 'polypeptide(L)'
;MGARNFSASMDNSQPPRGAVAAVVTTYQPDLQTLEAQFARLDGQVDSLLVIDNGSADAHQVAELVARYPSARFIGATENRGLGWAHNKGLKRALDEGADAVLLLDQDSLPSKGMVDALRVALKKQRQQGVQTAAVGARYLGTDQGHPSYFVQFGRLHFRRCFCSSTSASRLIRADMLISS
;
A
#
# COMPACT_ATOMS: atom_id res chain seq x y z
N MET A 1 11.68 -52.53 8.01
CA MET A 1 11.95 -51.63 6.89
C MET A 1 10.67 -50.89 6.55
N GLY A 2 10.47 -49.72 7.07
CA GLY A 2 9.28 -48.92 6.89
C GLY A 2 9.58 -47.73 6.00
N ALA A 3 9.07 -47.73 4.78
CA ALA A 3 9.13 -46.60 3.87
C ALA A 3 8.24 -45.45 4.41
N ARG A 4 8.84 -44.33 4.75
CA ARG A 4 8.10 -43.09 5.04
C ARG A 4 7.76 -42.43 3.71
N ASN A 5 6.49 -42.49 3.32
CA ASN A 5 5.97 -41.67 2.24
C ASN A 5 6.02 -40.18 2.66
N PHE A 6 6.92 -39.44 2.05
CA PHE A 6 6.87 -37.99 2.06
C PHE A 6 5.75 -37.59 1.10
N SER A 7 4.59 -37.26 1.65
CA SER A 7 3.53 -36.60 0.92
C SER A 7 4.02 -35.23 0.51
N ALA A 8 4.07 -35.00 -0.79
CA ALA A 8 4.38 -33.72 -1.40
C ALA A 8 3.41 -32.65 -0.85
N SER A 9 3.97 -31.62 -0.25
CA SER A 9 3.24 -30.46 0.22
C SER A 9 2.59 -29.78 -0.99
N MET A 10 1.29 -29.60 -0.91
CA MET A 10 0.45 -28.83 -1.82
C MET A 10 1.06 -27.44 -2.00
N ASP A 11 1.34 -27.11 -3.25
CA ASP A 11 1.55 -25.73 -3.69
C ASP A 11 0.25 -24.95 -3.48
N ASN A 12 0.14 -24.33 -2.31
CA ASN A 12 -1.00 -23.50 -1.97
C ASN A 12 -0.72 -22.08 -2.44
N SER A 13 -0.82 -21.86 -3.75
CA SER A 13 -0.54 -20.59 -4.42
C SER A 13 -1.54 -19.47 -4.10
N GLN A 14 -2.51 -19.71 -3.20
CA GLN A 14 -3.37 -18.65 -2.69
C GLN A 14 -2.77 -18.04 -1.43
N PRO A 15 -2.61 -16.70 -1.40
CA PRO A 15 -2.19 -16.01 -0.18
C PRO A 15 -3.18 -16.29 0.96
N PRO A 16 -2.70 -16.32 2.22
CA PRO A 16 -3.58 -16.57 3.37
C PRO A 16 -4.69 -15.52 3.41
N ARG A 17 -5.90 -15.92 3.81
CA ARG A 17 -7.05 -15.01 3.94
C ARG A 17 -6.67 -13.80 4.79
N GLY A 18 -6.87 -12.60 4.25
CA GLY A 18 -6.45 -11.35 4.86
C GLY A 18 -5.10 -10.85 4.34
N ALA A 19 -4.57 -11.42 3.24
CA ALA A 19 -3.32 -10.99 2.62
C ALA A 19 -3.39 -9.53 2.15
N VAL A 20 -2.33 -8.78 2.44
CA VAL A 20 -2.16 -7.39 2.01
C VAL A 20 -1.02 -7.30 1.01
N ALA A 21 -1.32 -6.84 -0.20
CA ALA A 21 -0.31 -6.46 -1.17
C ALA A 21 -0.05 -4.95 -1.09
N ALA A 22 1.22 -4.53 -1.06
CA ALA A 22 1.56 -3.13 -1.32
C ALA A 22 1.78 -2.92 -2.82
N VAL A 23 1.29 -1.81 -3.33
CA VAL A 23 1.56 -1.32 -4.68
C VAL A 23 2.26 0.02 -4.54
N VAL A 24 3.51 0.08 -4.99
CA VAL A 24 4.31 1.30 -5.06
C VAL A 24 4.43 1.69 -6.52
N THR A 25 4.02 2.91 -6.86
CA THR A 25 4.18 3.45 -8.20
C THR A 25 5.42 4.32 -8.25
N THR A 26 6.30 4.06 -9.22
CA THR A 26 7.54 4.81 -9.42
C THR A 26 7.59 5.52 -10.77
N TYR A 27 8.18 6.70 -10.79
CA TYR A 27 8.58 7.44 -11.99
C TYR A 27 9.75 8.35 -11.64
N GLN A 28 10.94 8.06 -12.18
CA GLN A 28 12.20 8.74 -11.85
C GLN A 28 12.44 8.83 -10.32
N PRO A 29 12.36 7.71 -9.57
CA PRO A 29 12.43 7.74 -8.12
C PRO A 29 13.84 8.06 -7.61
N ASP A 30 13.91 8.63 -6.41
CA ASP A 30 15.14 8.58 -5.61
C ASP A 30 15.30 7.18 -5.03
N LEU A 31 16.34 6.47 -5.44
CA LEU A 31 16.54 5.07 -5.06
C LEU A 31 16.80 4.90 -3.56
N GLN A 32 17.41 5.89 -2.90
CA GLN A 32 17.69 5.82 -1.47
C GLN A 32 16.37 5.89 -0.67
N THR A 33 15.48 6.79 -1.04
CA THR A 33 14.16 6.92 -0.45
C THR A 33 13.32 5.67 -0.71
N LEU A 34 13.38 5.13 -1.94
CA LEU A 34 12.65 3.93 -2.32
C LEU A 34 13.14 2.70 -1.54
N GLU A 35 14.45 2.54 -1.36
CA GLU A 35 15.02 1.46 -0.53
C GLU A 35 14.59 1.57 0.93
N ALA A 36 14.60 2.78 1.49
CA ALA A 36 14.11 3.03 2.84
C ALA A 36 12.61 2.70 2.98
N GLN A 37 11.80 2.99 1.95
CA GLN A 37 10.39 2.62 1.91
C GLN A 37 10.22 1.09 1.92
N PHE A 38 10.96 0.37 1.07
CA PHE A 38 10.89 -1.10 0.99
C PHE A 38 11.30 -1.76 2.30
N ALA A 39 12.38 -1.27 2.93
CA ALA A 39 12.82 -1.75 4.24
C ALA A 39 11.75 -1.55 5.35
N ARG A 40 10.91 -0.52 5.22
CA ARG A 40 9.80 -0.29 6.16
C ARG A 40 8.57 -1.14 5.86
N LEU A 41 8.36 -1.52 4.60
CA LEU A 41 7.26 -2.39 4.19
C LEU A 41 7.56 -3.87 4.47
N ASP A 42 8.83 -4.22 4.49
CA ASP A 42 9.25 -5.59 4.74
C ASP A 42 8.72 -6.11 6.09
N GLY A 43 8.08 -7.28 6.05
CA GLY A 43 7.39 -7.86 7.20
C GLY A 43 6.08 -7.17 7.60
N GLN A 44 5.64 -6.08 6.93
CA GLN A 44 4.33 -5.49 7.15
C GLN A 44 3.29 -5.90 6.09
N VAL A 45 3.73 -6.31 4.92
CA VAL A 45 2.87 -6.74 3.80
C VAL A 45 3.26 -8.15 3.33
N ASP A 46 2.32 -8.85 2.74
CA ASP A 46 2.54 -10.22 2.25
C ASP A 46 3.24 -10.22 0.87
N SER A 47 3.03 -9.18 0.07
CA SER A 47 3.70 -8.96 -1.20
C SER A 47 3.86 -7.48 -1.52
N LEU A 48 4.91 -7.16 -2.31
CA LEU A 48 5.20 -5.80 -2.78
C LEU A 48 5.24 -5.79 -4.31
N LEU A 49 4.38 -5.01 -4.92
CA LEU A 49 4.34 -4.79 -6.37
C LEU A 49 4.86 -3.39 -6.67
N VAL A 50 5.95 -3.30 -7.40
CA VAL A 50 6.53 -2.02 -7.83
C VAL A 50 6.20 -1.81 -9.30
N ILE A 51 5.40 -0.80 -9.57
CA ILE A 51 4.93 -0.46 -10.92
C ILE A 51 5.71 0.77 -11.38
N ASP A 52 6.73 0.51 -12.19
CA ASP A 52 7.51 1.60 -12.78
C ASP A 52 6.81 2.15 -14.02
N ASN A 53 6.54 3.44 -14.01
CA ASN A 53 5.76 4.13 -15.03
C ASN A 53 6.65 4.77 -16.12
N GLY A 54 7.69 4.05 -16.55
CA GLY A 54 8.56 4.46 -17.64
C GLY A 54 9.73 5.33 -17.19
N SER A 55 10.39 4.98 -16.10
CA SER A 55 11.63 5.66 -15.69
C SER A 55 12.76 5.38 -16.67
N ALA A 56 13.64 6.38 -16.90
CA ALA A 56 14.82 6.21 -17.74
C ALA A 56 15.74 5.11 -17.20
N ASP A 57 15.91 5.09 -15.88
CA ASP A 57 16.77 4.13 -15.17
C ASP A 57 15.96 3.00 -14.50
N ALA A 58 14.89 2.51 -15.17
CA ALA A 58 14.02 1.46 -14.65
C ALA A 58 14.78 0.18 -14.26
N HIS A 59 15.95 -0.09 -14.88
CA HIS A 59 16.79 -1.23 -14.52
C HIS A 59 17.32 -1.13 -13.09
N GLN A 60 17.68 0.06 -12.59
CA GLN A 60 18.13 0.26 -11.21
C GLN A 60 17.01 0.00 -10.21
N VAL A 61 15.77 0.39 -10.55
CA VAL A 61 14.60 0.06 -9.74
C VAL A 61 14.38 -1.44 -9.70
N ALA A 62 14.49 -2.13 -10.85
CA ALA A 62 14.36 -3.58 -10.92
C ALA A 62 15.43 -4.32 -10.10
N GLU A 63 16.69 -3.85 -10.13
CA GLU A 63 17.78 -4.40 -9.31
C GLU A 63 17.53 -4.21 -7.81
N LEU A 64 17.00 -3.04 -7.42
CA LEU A 64 16.60 -2.80 -6.03
C LEU A 64 15.50 -3.76 -5.60
N VAL A 65 14.44 -3.89 -6.41
CA VAL A 65 13.31 -4.79 -6.14
C VAL A 65 13.76 -6.25 -6.01
N ALA A 66 14.73 -6.70 -6.81
CA ALA A 66 15.25 -8.07 -6.79
C ALA A 66 15.92 -8.46 -5.45
N ARG A 67 16.27 -7.50 -4.60
CA ARG A 67 16.81 -7.77 -3.25
C ARG A 67 15.75 -8.20 -2.25
N TYR A 68 14.46 -8.03 -2.57
CA TYR A 68 13.33 -8.33 -1.69
C TYR A 68 12.53 -9.51 -2.25
N PRO A 69 12.59 -10.71 -1.62
CA PRO A 69 11.95 -11.93 -2.15
C PRO A 69 10.43 -11.82 -2.34
N SER A 70 9.75 -11.02 -1.52
CA SER A 70 8.31 -10.76 -1.62
C SER A 70 7.94 -9.68 -2.64
N ALA A 71 8.95 -9.04 -3.27
CA ALA A 71 8.73 -7.93 -4.21
C ALA A 71 8.77 -8.39 -5.67
N ARG A 72 7.99 -7.70 -6.50
CA ARG A 72 7.96 -7.90 -7.96
C ARG A 72 7.98 -6.57 -8.68
N PHE A 73 8.77 -6.49 -9.73
CA PHE A 73 8.88 -5.34 -10.60
C PHE A 73 8.00 -5.51 -11.85
N ILE A 74 7.29 -4.46 -12.22
CA ILE A 74 6.53 -4.36 -13.47
C ILE A 74 6.80 -2.99 -14.07
N GLY A 75 7.59 -2.95 -15.16
CA GLY A 75 7.94 -1.71 -15.85
C GLY A 75 7.04 -1.42 -17.04
N ALA A 76 6.75 -0.15 -17.28
CA ALA A 76 6.23 0.37 -18.52
C ALA A 76 7.38 0.91 -19.40
N THR A 77 7.17 0.94 -20.69
CA THR A 77 8.12 1.49 -21.66
C THR A 77 8.06 3.03 -21.75
N GLU A 78 6.96 3.63 -21.25
CA GLU A 78 6.69 5.05 -21.30
C GLU A 78 5.80 5.45 -20.12
N ASN A 79 5.76 6.74 -19.79
CA ASN A 79 4.86 7.26 -18.77
C ASN A 79 3.41 7.27 -19.27
N ARG A 80 2.58 6.45 -18.67
CA ARG A 80 1.15 6.25 -18.99
C ARG A 80 0.21 6.90 -17.96
N GLY A 81 0.77 7.67 -17.05
CA GLY A 81 0.04 8.34 -15.98
C GLY A 81 -0.17 7.47 -14.73
N LEU A 82 -0.31 8.14 -13.59
CA LEU A 82 -0.44 7.51 -12.26
C LEU A 82 -1.62 6.54 -12.18
N GLY A 83 -2.78 6.95 -12.73
CA GLY A 83 -3.98 6.11 -12.73
C GLY A 83 -3.80 4.78 -13.45
N TRP A 84 -3.06 4.77 -14.57
CA TRP A 84 -2.72 3.53 -15.26
C TRP A 84 -1.85 2.63 -14.37
N ALA A 85 -0.82 3.19 -13.75
CA ALA A 85 0.11 2.44 -12.91
C ALA A 85 -0.60 1.85 -11.68
N HIS A 86 -1.43 2.64 -11.00
CA HIS A 86 -2.27 2.16 -9.90
C HIS A 86 -3.19 1.02 -10.34
N ASN A 87 -3.92 1.20 -11.45
CA ASN A 87 -4.83 0.16 -11.94
C ASN A 87 -4.09 -1.12 -12.34
N LYS A 88 -2.88 -1.00 -12.90
CA LYS A 88 -2.03 -2.14 -13.22
C LYS A 88 -1.64 -2.92 -11.98
N GLY A 89 -1.18 -2.21 -10.94
CA GLY A 89 -0.81 -2.79 -9.65
C GLY A 89 -2.01 -3.40 -8.91
N LEU A 90 -3.13 -2.66 -8.84
CA LEU A 90 -4.38 -3.13 -8.23
C LEU A 90 -4.87 -4.42 -8.87
N LYS A 91 -4.96 -4.42 -10.22
CA LYS A 91 -5.39 -5.62 -10.94
C LYS A 91 -4.47 -6.79 -10.63
N ARG A 92 -3.16 -6.59 -10.66
CA ARG A 92 -2.18 -7.65 -10.39
C ARG A 92 -2.31 -8.18 -8.97
N ALA A 93 -2.42 -7.32 -7.97
CA ALA A 93 -2.61 -7.72 -6.58
C ALA A 93 -3.87 -8.56 -6.36
N LEU A 94 -4.99 -8.14 -6.98
CA LEU A 94 -6.25 -8.86 -6.90
C LEU A 94 -6.20 -10.21 -7.63
N ASP A 95 -5.59 -10.27 -8.81
CA ASP A 95 -5.39 -11.51 -9.58
C ASP A 95 -4.52 -12.52 -8.78
N GLU A 96 -3.62 -12.04 -7.93
CA GLU A 96 -2.79 -12.85 -7.02
C GLU A 96 -3.49 -13.17 -5.69
N GLY A 97 -4.74 -12.73 -5.52
CA GLY A 97 -5.60 -13.09 -4.38
C GLY A 97 -5.42 -12.22 -3.15
N ALA A 98 -4.90 -11.00 -3.27
CA ALA A 98 -4.85 -10.07 -2.16
C ALA A 98 -6.27 -9.66 -1.70
N ASP A 99 -6.52 -9.68 -0.39
CA ASP A 99 -7.79 -9.24 0.21
C ASP A 99 -7.86 -7.73 0.40
N ALA A 100 -6.70 -7.09 0.49
CA ALA A 100 -6.56 -5.65 0.56
C ALA A 100 -5.29 -5.20 -0.16
N VAL A 101 -5.33 -4.00 -0.71
CA VAL A 101 -4.18 -3.40 -1.39
C VAL A 101 -3.85 -2.07 -0.73
N LEU A 102 -2.57 -1.92 -0.36
CA LEU A 102 -1.99 -0.67 0.12
C LEU A 102 -1.39 0.07 -1.07
N LEU A 103 -1.92 1.23 -1.41
CA LEU A 103 -1.33 2.11 -2.43
C LEU A 103 -0.38 3.11 -1.77
N LEU A 104 0.82 3.23 -2.31
CA LEU A 104 1.85 4.15 -1.83
C LEU A 104 2.53 4.86 -3.00
N ASP A 105 2.81 6.14 -2.82
CA ASP A 105 3.70 6.89 -3.68
C ASP A 105 5.16 6.55 -3.37
N GLN A 106 6.08 6.76 -4.31
CA GLN A 106 7.48 6.35 -4.23
C GLN A 106 8.30 7.00 -3.09
N ASP A 107 7.79 8.07 -2.50
CA ASP A 107 8.42 8.87 -1.44
C ASP A 107 7.73 8.75 -0.08
N SER A 108 6.69 7.93 -0.01
CA SER A 108 5.95 7.68 1.23
C SER A 108 6.72 6.75 2.16
N LEU A 109 6.99 7.17 3.40
CA LEU A 109 7.68 6.34 4.39
C LEU A 109 6.70 5.80 5.45
N PRO A 110 6.18 4.57 5.27
CA PRO A 110 5.25 3.99 6.22
C PRO A 110 5.89 3.81 7.60
N SER A 111 5.14 4.14 8.66
CA SER A 111 5.60 3.88 10.02
C SER A 111 5.47 2.39 10.36
N LYS A 112 6.27 1.93 11.32
CA LYS A 112 6.17 0.56 11.84
C LYS A 112 4.78 0.31 12.41
N GLY A 113 4.16 -0.80 12.02
CA GLY A 113 2.81 -1.18 12.45
C GLY A 113 1.66 -0.43 11.76
N MET A 114 1.96 0.42 10.77
CA MET A 114 0.92 1.16 10.03
C MET A 114 -0.05 0.22 9.33
N VAL A 115 0.45 -0.81 8.66
CA VAL A 115 -0.39 -1.76 7.92
C VAL A 115 -1.33 -2.51 8.85
N ASP A 116 -0.84 -2.98 9.99
CA ASP A 116 -1.68 -3.64 11.00
C ASP A 116 -2.76 -2.71 11.55
N ALA A 117 -2.41 -1.46 11.83
CA ALA A 117 -3.39 -0.47 12.28
C ALA A 117 -4.50 -0.23 11.24
N LEU A 118 -4.14 -0.15 9.95
CA LEU A 118 -5.11 -0.02 8.85
C LEU A 118 -5.98 -1.27 8.71
N ARG A 119 -5.40 -2.48 8.82
CA ARG A 119 -6.15 -3.75 8.80
C ARG A 119 -7.17 -3.80 9.94
N VAL A 120 -6.76 -3.46 11.15
CA VAL A 120 -7.65 -3.41 12.32
C VAL A 120 -8.79 -2.41 12.09
N ALA A 121 -8.47 -1.23 11.57
CA ALA A 121 -9.45 -0.21 11.25
C ALA A 121 -10.48 -0.69 10.22
N LEU A 122 -10.02 -1.30 9.12
CA LEU A 122 -10.88 -1.83 8.06
C LEU A 122 -11.79 -2.95 8.59
N LYS A 123 -11.21 -3.90 9.35
CA LYS A 123 -11.96 -5.00 9.97
C LYS A 123 -13.05 -4.47 10.91
N LYS A 124 -12.73 -3.50 11.75
CA LYS A 124 -13.69 -2.87 12.67
C LYS A 124 -14.87 -2.25 11.94
N GLN A 125 -14.62 -1.51 10.84
CA GLN A 125 -15.69 -0.91 10.04
C GLN A 125 -16.59 -1.97 9.40
N ARG A 126 -16.00 -3.01 8.82
CA ARG A 126 -16.75 -4.13 8.23
C ARG A 126 -17.60 -4.86 9.26
N GLN A 127 -17.09 -5.08 10.48
CA GLN A 127 -17.86 -5.71 11.57
C GLN A 127 -19.04 -4.85 12.04
N GLN A 128 -18.97 -3.54 11.88
CA GLN A 128 -20.04 -2.60 12.17
C GLN A 128 -21.04 -2.46 11.00
N GLY A 129 -20.92 -3.27 9.95
CA GLY A 129 -21.78 -3.21 8.78
C GLY A 129 -21.53 -2.01 7.87
N VAL A 130 -20.42 -1.28 8.08
CA VAL A 130 -20.06 -0.13 7.23
C VAL A 130 -19.40 -0.63 5.96
N GLN A 131 -19.97 -0.30 4.81
CA GLN A 131 -19.34 -0.53 3.50
C GLN A 131 -18.18 0.46 3.34
N THR A 132 -16.98 -0.02 3.65
CA THR A 132 -15.76 0.80 3.62
C THR A 132 -14.94 0.43 2.40
N ALA A 133 -14.78 1.40 1.50
CA ALA A 133 -13.99 1.24 0.28
C ALA A 133 -12.48 1.34 0.56
N ALA A 134 -12.07 2.29 1.41
CA ALA A 134 -10.69 2.50 1.76
C ALA A 134 -10.52 3.03 3.18
N VAL A 135 -9.37 2.80 3.76
CA VAL A 135 -8.87 3.43 4.98
C VAL A 135 -7.49 4.00 4.69
N GLY A 136 -7.17 5.17 5.22
CA GLY A 136 -5.88 5.82 5.01
C GLY A 136 -5.22 6.19 6.34
N ALA A 137 -3.89 6.16 6.35
CA ALA A 137 -3.11 6.69 7.44
C ALA A 137 -3.10 8.23 7.40
N ARG A 138 -2.85 8.84 8.56
CA ARG A 138 -2.57 10.26 8.63
C ARG A 138 -1.12 10.51 8.18
N TYR A 139 -0.95 11.45 7.27
CA TYR A 139 0.37 11.95 6.92
C TYR A 139 0.94 12.76 8.09
N LEU A 140 2.18 12.47 8.45
CA LEU A 140 2.98 13.24 9.40
C LEU A 140 4.03 14.00 8.59
N GLY A 141 3.65 15.13 8.00
CA GLY A 141 4.56 15.98 7.25
C GLY A 141 5.66 16.53 8.13
N THR A 142 6.84 16.67 7.57
CA THR A 142 7.96 17.40 8.17
C THR A 142 7.77 18.90 8.06
N ASP A 143 6.77 19.36 7.29
CA ASP A 143 6.51 20.75 7.02
C ASP A 143 5.79 21.45 8.17
N GLN A 144 6.51 22.38 8.67
CA GLN A 144 6.22 23.41 9.64
C GLN A 144 4.75 23.89 9.63
N GLY A 145 3.93 23.30 10.49
CA GLY A 145 2.76 23.98 11.02
C GLY A 145 1.43 23.79 10.31
N HIS A 146 1.35 23.07 9.21
CA HIS A 146 0.05 22.80 8.57
C HIS A 146 -0.49 21.42 8.98
N PRO A 147 -1.56 21.36 9.79
CA PRO A 147 -2.14 20.09 10.18
C PRO A 147 -2.76 19.41 8.95
N SER A 148 -2.41 18.14 8.72
CA SER A 148 -3.06 17.32 7.72
C SER A 148 -4.57 17.26 7.95
N TYR A 149 -5.36 17.39 6.90
CA TYR A 149 -6.81 17.31 6.98
C TYR A 149 -7.37 16.37 5.93
N PHE A 150 -8.52 15.82 6.22
CA PHE A 150 -9.35 15.08 5.26
C PHE A 150 -10.57 15.91 4.89
N VAL A 151 -11.19 15.60 3.76
CA VAL A 151 -12.35 16.33 3.26
C VAL A 151 -13.59 15.46 3.39
N GLN A 152 -14.65 16.05 3.92
CA GLN A 152 -16.00 15.50 3.87
C GLN A 152 -16.85 16.37 2.97
N PHE A 153 -17.54 15.77 2.00
CA PHE A 153 -18.47 16.45 1.13
C PHE A 153 -19.88 16.38 1.73
N GLY A 154 -20.51 17.53 1.91
CA GLY A 154 -21.94 17.64 2.12
C GLY A 154 -22.65 17.91 0.79
N ARG A 155 -23.98 18.02 0.81
CA ARG A 155 -24.78 18.22 -0.40
C ARG A 155 -24.43 19.49 -1.18
N LEU A 156 -24.01 20.56 -0.49
CA LEU A 156 -23.69 21.88 -1.05
C LEU A 156 -22.42 22.51 -0.47
N HIS A 157 -21.67 21.77 0.34
CA HIS A 157 -20.48 22.29 1.02
C HIS A 157 -19.46 21.17 1.26
N PHE A 158 -18.23 21.53 1.54
CA PHE A 158 -17.22 20.62 2.05
C PHE A 158 -16.75 21.05 3.43
N ARG A 159 -16.32 20.10 4.23
CA ARG A 159 -15.75 20.33 5.55
C ARG A 159 -14.36 19.72 5.65
N ARG A 160 -13.40 20.49 6.14
CA ARG A 160 -12.07 19.99 6.49
C ARG A 160 -12.14 19.31 7.85
N CYS A 161 -11.68 18.07 7.94
CA CYS A 161 -11.60 17.30 9.18
C CYS A 161 -10.13 17.20 9.58
N PHE A 162 -9.76 17.90 10.65
CA PHE A 162 -8.40 17.88 11.16
C PHE A 162 -8.22 16.72 12.15
N CYS A 163 -7.10 16.00 12.02
CA CYS A 163 -6.70 15.02 13.01
C CYS A 163 -5.97 15.73 14.15
N SER A 164 -6.60 15.90 15.30
CA SER A 164 -5.88 16.34 16.50
C SER A 164 -4.93 15.23 16.95
N SER A 165 -3.73 15.61 17.37
CA SER A 165 -2.55 14.76 17.60
C SER A 165 -2.67 13.71 18.71
N THR A 166 -3.74 13.65 19.45
CA THR A 166 -3.81 12.95 20.75
C THR A 166 -4.49 11.59 20.74
N SER A 167 -5.05 11.13 19.61
CA SER A 167 -5.69 9.81 19.57
C SER A 167 -5.25 9.02 18.33
N ALA A 168 -4.30 8.13 18.53
CA ALA A 168 -3.78 7.22 17.50
C ALA A 168 -4.83 6.23 16.93
N SER A 169 -6.04 6.19 17.50
CA SER A 169 -7.07 5.19 17.15
C SER A 169 -8.40 5.78 16.69
N ARG A 170 -8.49 7.08 16.43
CA ARG A 170 -9.73 7.70 15.99
C ARG A 170 -9.91 7.56 14.48
N LEU A 171 -10.92 6.78 14.07
CA LEU A 171 -11.36 6.74 12.69
C LEU A 171 -12.20 7.98 12.38
N ILE A 172 -11.89 8.67 11.30
CA ILE A 172 -12.65 9.81 10.79
C ILE A 172 -13.19 9.36 9.44
N ARG A 173 -14.51 9.49 9.25
CA ARG A 173 -15.09 9.30 7.92
C ARG A 173 -14.65 10.47 7.04
N ALA A 174 -14.10 10.15 5.89
CA ALA A 174 -13.74 11.11 4.86
C ALA A 174 -14.24 10.60 3.51
N ASP A 175 -14.60 11.51 2.62
CA ASP A 175 -15.06 11.17 1.27
C ASP A 175 -13.90 11.27 0.27
N MET A 176 -12.81 11.93 0.66
CA MET A 176 -11.60 12.02 -0.13
C MET A 176 -10.36 11.86 0.76
N LEU A 177 -9.47 10.96 0.38
CA LEU A 177 -8.13 10.83 0.91
C LEU A 177 -7.19 11.60 -0.03
N ILE A 178 -6.50 12.59 0.52
CA ILE A 178 -5.52 13.37 -0.24
C ILE A 178 -4.16 12.76 0.09
N SER A 179 -3.46 12.25 -0.91
CA SER A 179 -2.02 12.02 -0.84
C SER A 179 -1.32 13.32 -1.21
N SER A 180 -0.41 13.76 -0.41
CA SER A 180 0.46 14.92 -0.71
C SER A 180 1.78 14.43 -1.23
#